data_9bed2208f8552d495a7552d9c2b7b714
#
_entry.id   9bed2208f8552d495a7552d9c2b7b714
#
_cell.length_a   1.000
_cell.length_b   1.000
_cell.length_c   1.000
_cell.angle_alpha   90.00
_cell.angle_beta   90.00
_cell.angle_gamma   90.00
#
_symmetry.space_group_name_H-M   'P 1'
#
loop_
_entity.id
_entity.type
_entity.pdbx_description
1 polymer ?
#
loop_
_entity_poly.entity_id
_entity_poly.type
_entity_poly.pdbx_seq_one_letter_code
_entity_poly.pdbx_strand_id
1 'polypeptide(L)'
;VMDSYETLKKDRNLLDFDDILMLMSAAIRTRPDIQSAVHSAYRWFTVDEFQDVNPLQKSVLDLWTGERDDICVVGDPSQTIYSFTGASSKYLTEFVKTYPNSTLVDLVRCYRCSPEIVAMANAVIHADSRSKPLTLRSQQASGPAPKISAYADDNDEAEKVSAEIKKLISAGALASEIAVLFRI
;
A
#
# COMPACT_ATOMS: atom_id res chain seq x y z
N VAL A 1 15.37 -3.71 -24.96
CA VAL A 1 15.67 -3.17 -23.63
C VAL A 1 15.61 -4.26 -22.56
N MET A 2 14.51 -5.04 -22.45
CA MET A 2 14.41 -6.14 -21.47
C MET A 2 15.52 -7.18 -21.63
N ASP A 3 15.71 -7.70 -22.86
CA ASP A 3 16.74 -8.71 -23.14
C ASP A 3 18.15 -8.24 -22.77
N SER A 4 18.46 -6.97 -23.05
CA SER A 4 19.75 -6.38 -22.68
C SER A 4 19.93 -6.25 -21.16
N TYR A 5 18.84 -5.95 -20.42
CA TYR A 5 18.84 -5.89 -18.97
C TYR A 5 19.09 -7.27 -18.36
N GLU A 6 18.36 -8.29 -18.84
CA GLU A 6 18.53 -9.67 -18.37
C GLU A 6 19.94 -10.21 -18.67
N THR A 7 20.48 -9.93 -19.86
CA THR A 7 21.85 -10.28 -20.22
C THR A 7 22.85 -9.64 -19.26
N LEU A 8 22.68 -8.35 -18.98
CA LEU A 8 23.58 -7.62 -18.08
C LEU A 8 23.54 -8.16 -16.64
N LYS A 9 22.35 -8.50 -16.13
CA LYS A 9 22.20 -9.14 -14.80
C LYS A 9 22.98 -10.46 -14.77
N LYS A 10 22.77 -11.30 -15.78
CA LYS A 10 23.43 -12.60 -15.90
C LYS A 10 24.94 -12.49 -15.98
N ASP A 11 25.47 -11.59 -16.83
CA ASP A 11 26.91 -11.38 -17.01
C ASP A 11 27.59 -10.87 -15.73
N ARG A 12 26.85 -10.13 -14.90
CA ARG A 12 27.34 -9.57 -13.64
C ARG A 12 26.99 -10.40 -12.40
N ASN A 13 26.31 -11.53 -12.56
CA ASN A 13 25.77 -12.35 -11.47
C ASN A 13 24.94 -11.52 -10.47
N LEU A 14 24.06 -10.66 -10.99
CA LEU A 14 23.15 -9.83 -10.20
C LEU A 14 21.74 -10.38 -10.27
N LEU A 15 20.99 -10.17 -9.17
CA LEU A 15 19.57 -10.46 -9.07
C LEU A 15 18.84 -9.16 -8.69
N ASP A 16 17.65 -8.97 -9.25
CA ASP A 16 16.72 -7.97 -8.75
C ASP A 16 15.66 -8.61 -7.82
N PHE A 17 14.74 -7.79 -7.31
CA PHE A 17 13.70 -8.29 -6.38
C PHE A 17 12.74 -9.27 -7.05
N ASP A 18 12.42 -9.08 -8.32
CA ASP A 18 11.53 -10.00 -9.05
C ASP A 18 12.21 -11.35 -9.28
N ASP A 19 13.52 -11.37 -9.58
CA ASP A 19 14.30 -12.60 -9.67
C ASP A 19 14.24 -13.40 -8.37
N ILE A 20 14.38 -12.74 -7.22
CA ILE A 20 14.31 -13.40 -5.91
C ILE A 20 12.95 -14.06 -5.71
N LEU A 21 11.86 -13.35 -6.03
CA LEU A 21 10.51 -13.89 -5.91
C LEU A 21 10.26 -15.05 -6.88
N MET A 22 10.75 -14.93 -8.13
CA MET A 22 10.64 -15.99 -9.14
C MET A 22 11.44 -17.23 -8.74
N LEU A 23 12.68 -17.08 -8.28
CA LEU A 23 13.52 -18.19 -7.83
C LEU A 23 12.92 -18.89 -6.63
N MET A 24 12.38 -18.13 -5.66
CA MET A 24 11.68 -18.70 -4.51
C MET A 24 10.43 -19.48 -4.94
N SER A 25 9.62 -18.92 -5.83
CA SER A 25 8.45 -19.61 -6.39
C SER A 25 8.84 -20.91 -7.09
N ALA A 26 9.90 -20.88 -7.90
CA ALA A 26 10.41 -22.06 -8.59
C ALA A 26 10.92 -23.12 -7.60
N ALA A 27 11.68 -22.70 -6.58
CA ALA A 27 12.21 -23.60 -5.57
C ALA A 27 11.09 -24.31 -4.79
N ILE A 28 10.07 -23.59 -4.34
CA ILE A 28 8.94 -24.18 -3.60
C ILE A 28 8.14 -25.13 -4.48
N ARG A 29 7.95 -24.82 -5.78
CA ARG A 29 7.20 -25.66 -6.72
C ARG A 29 7.92 -26.94 -7.11
N THR A 30 9.26 -26.90 -7.23
CA THR A 30 10.04 -28.00 -7.82
C THR A 30 10.80 -28.84 -6.79
N ARG A 31 10.92 -28.38 -5.55
CA ARG A 31 11.68 -29.00 -4.50
C ARG A 31 10.80 -29.31 -3.29
N PRO A 32 10.31 -30.56 -3.14
CA PRO A 32 9.45 -30.95 -2.02
C PRO A 32 10.09 -30.77 -0.63
N ASP A 33 11.42 -30.91 -0.56
CA ASP A 33 12.19 -30.67 0.65
C ASP A 33 12.15 -29.19 1.08
N ILE A 34 12.28 -28.25 0.12
CA ILE A 34 12.16 -26.83 0.37
C ILE A 34 10.73 -26.46 0.73
N GLN A 35 9.74 -26.97 -0.01
CA GLN A 35 8.33 -26.77 0.30
C GLN A 35 8.00 -27.18 1.73
N SER A 36 8.40 -28.40 2.13
CA SER A 36 8.16 -28.90 3.47
C SER A 36 8.85 -28.05 4.53
N ALA A 37 10.09 -27.61 4.28
CA ALA A 37 10.82 -26.74 5.19
C ALA A 37 10.12 -25.38 5.36
N VAL A 38 9.68 -24.76 4.26
CA VAL A 38 8.93 -23.48 4.29
C VAL A 38 7.62 -23.63 5.04
N HIS A 39 6.82 -24.66 4.71
CA HIS A 39 5.53 -24.89 5.38
C HIS A 39 5.66 -25.22 6.87
N SER A 40 6.77 -25.83 7.28
CA SER A 40 7.03 -26.11 8.70
C SER A 40 7.52 -24.88 9.46
N ALA A 41 8.31 -24.03 8.80
CA ALA A 41 8.88 -22.83 9.42
C ALA A 41 7.87 -21.68 9.54
N TYR A 42 7.01 -21.52 8.54
CA TYR A 42 6.06 -20.40 8.44
C TYR A 42 4.63 -20.92 8.46
N ARG A 43 4.01 -20.84 9.61
CA ARG A 43 2.66 -21.38 9.83
C ARG A 43 1.58 -20.30 9.74
N TRP A 44 1.80 -19.14 10.32
CA TRP A 44 0.84 -18.04 10.36
C TRP A 44 1.35 -16.86 9.57
N PHE A 45 0.47 -16.25 8.82
CA PHE A 45 0.80 -15.10 7.97
C PHE A 45 -0.03 -13.89 8.37
N THR A 46 0.63 -12.75 8.52
CA THR A 46 -0.02 -11.45 8.55
C THR A 46 0.57 -10.62 7.42
N VAL A 47 -0.27 -10.20 6.49
CA VAL A 47 0.15 -9.42 5.32
C VAL A 47 -0.50 -8.05 5.41
N ASP A 48 0.35 -7.03 5.51
CA ASP A 48 -0.06 -5.63 5.51
C ASP A 48 -0.03 -5.05 4.09
N GLU A 49 -0.73 -3.93 3.87
CA GLU A 49 -0.85 -3.24 2.59
C GLU A 49 -1.26 -4.18 1.44
N PHE A 50 -2.19 -5.10 1.73
CA PHE A 50 -2.55 -6.17 0.79
C PHE A 50 -3.16 -5.67 -0.52
N GLN A 51 -3.64 -4.42 -0.57
CA GLN A 51 -4.12 -3.76 -1.79
C GLN A 51 -2.99 -3.49 -2.81
N ASP A 52 -1.73 -3.45 -2.37
CA ASP A 52 -0.56 -3.16 -3.21
C ASP A 52 0.18 -4.41 -3.68
N VAL A 53 -0.34 -5.60 -3.37
CA VAL A 53 0.25 -6.87 -3.78
C VAL A 53 0.09 -7.07 -5.29
N ASN A 54 1.20 -7.35 -5.98
CA ASN A 54 1.21 -7.70 -7.40
C ASN A 54 1.04 -9.22 -7.60
N PRO A 55 0.79 -9.69 -8.87
CA PRO A 55 0.56 -11.11 -9.14
C PRO A 55 1.72 -12.04 -8.74
N LEU A 56 2.96 -11.58 -8.87
CA LEU A 56 4.14 -12.38 -8.50
C LEU A 56 4.22 -12.55 -6.98
N GLN A 57 4.05 -11.48 -6.22
CA GLN A 57 3.99 -11.50 -4.76
C GLN A 57 2.83 -12.38 -4.27
N LYS A 58 1.65 -12.27 -4.90
CA LYS A 58 0.50 -13.12 -4.58
C LYS A 58 0.83 -14.60 -4.82
N SER A 59 1.49 -14.93 -5.94
CA SER A 59 1.90 -16.30 -6.24
C SER A 59 2.86 -16.87 -5.20
N VAL A 60 3.83 -16.06 -4.74
CA VAL A 60 4.75 -16.47 -3.66
C VAL A 60 3.99 -16.73 -2.36
N LEU A 61 3.08 -15.83 -1.99
CA LEU A 61 2.25 -15.97 -0.80
C LEU A 61 1.42 -17.25 -0.84
N ASP A 62 0.78 -17.54 -1.99
CA ASP A 62 -0.02 -18.76 -2.17
C ASP A 62 0.81 -20.03 -2.03
N LEU A 63 2.05 -20.01 -2.53
CA LEU A 63 2.98 -21.13 -2.38
C LEU A 63 3.44 -21.29 -0.92
N TRP A 64 3.60 -20.21 -0.19
CA TRP A 64 3.97 -20.25 1.23
C TRP A 64 2.82 -20.74 2.11
N THR A 65 1.61 -20.27 1.86
CA THR A 65 0.43 -20.71 2.61
C THR A 65 0.04 -22.14 2.25
N GLY A 66 0.24 -22.56 0.99
CA GLY A 66 -0.24 -23.84 0.50
C GLY A 66 -1.77 -23.91 0.59
N GLU A 67 -2.31 -25.03 1.06
CA GLU A 67 -3.76 -25.25 1.24
C GLU A 67 -4.29 -24.73 2.59
N ARG A 68 -3.47 -24.03 3.36
CA ARG A 68 -3.84 -23.51 4.69
C ARG A 68 -4.57 -22.19 4.58
N ASP A 69 -5.39 -21.92 5.60
CA ASP A 69 -6.14 -20.70 5.77
C ASP A 69 -5.69 -19.86 6.99
N ASP A 70 -4.52 -20.20 7.55
CA ASP A 70 -3.88 -19.46 8.67
C ASP A 70 -3.30 -18.11 8.21
N ILE A 71 -4.12 -17.26 7.61
CA ILE A 71 -3.71 -15.99 7.02
C ILE A 71 -4.62 -14.84 7.47
N CYS A 72 -4.00 -13.74 7.86
CA CYS A 72 -4.64 -12.46 8.12
C CYS A 72 -4.11 -11.44 7.11
N VAL A 73 -4.99 -10.73 6.43
CA VAL A 73 -4.60 -9.64 5.52
C VAL A 73 -5.19 -8.33 6.00
N VAL A 74 -4.41 -7.27 5.91
CA VAL A 74 -4.81 -5.90 6.25
C VAL A 74 -4.56 -5.02 5.04
N GLY A 75 -5.45 -4.08 4.77
CA GLY A 75 -5.29 -3.14 3.67
C GLY A 75 -6.48 -2.23 3.51
N ASP A 76 -6.32 -1.25 2.65
CA ASP A 76 -7.36 -0.29 2.27
C ASP A 76 -7.42 -0.19 0.74
N PRO A 77 -8.52 -0.65 0.10
CA PRO A 77 -8.65 -0.58 -1.35
C PRO A 77 -8.54 0.85 -1.91
N SER A 78 -8.87 1.87 -1.10
CA SER A 78 -8.78 3.27 -1.49
C SER A 78 -7.35 3.81 -1.53
N GLN A 79 -6.38 3.07 -0.98
CA GLN A 79 -4.96 3.41 -0.95
C GLN A 79 -4.13 2.66 -2.02
N THR A 80 -4.77 2.02 -2.99
CA THR A 80 -4.07 1.33 -4.10
C THR A 80 -3.43 2.35 -5.03
N ILE A 81 -2.17 2.70 -4.78
CA ILE A 81 -1.42 3.70 -5.55
C ILE A 81 -0.34 3.10 -6.46
N TYR A 82 -0.09 1.79 -6.37
CA TYR A 82 0.92 1.06 -7.14
C TYR A 82 0.35 0.23 -8.30
N SER A 83 -0.81 0.61 -8.84
CA SER A 83 -1.42 -0.10 -9.98
C SER A 83 -0.53 -0.15 -11.24
N PHE A 84 0.35 0.84 -11.42
CA PHE A 84 1.32 0.88 -12.52
C PHE A 84 2.41 -0.21 -12.42
N THR A 85 2.63 -0.80 -11.24
CA THR A 85 3.52 -1.96 -11.04
C THR A 85 2.76 -3.29 -11.07
N GLY A 86 1.47 -3.27 -11.40
CA GLY A 86 0.62 -4.45 -11.44
C GLY A 86 -0.10 -4.77 -10.12
N ALA A 87 0.01 -3.92 -9.11
CA ALA A 87 -0.76 -4.08 -7.88
C ALA A 87 -2.27 -4.03 -8.13
N SER A 88 -3.04 -4.82 -7.39
CA SER A 88 -4.47 -4.92 -7.57
C SER A 88 -5.20 -5.09 -6.24
N SER A 89 -6.08 -4.13 -5.93
CA SER A 89 -6.97 -4.22 -4.77
C SER A 89 -7.96 -5.39 -4.83
N LYS A 90 -8.09 -6.06 -5.98
CA LYS A 90 -8.97 -7.23 -6.12
C LYS A 90 -8.62 -8.34 -5.15
N TYR A 91 -7.34 -8.58 -4.89
CA TYR A 91 -6.93 -9.61 -3.93
C TYR A 91 -7.48 -9.35 -2.53
N LEU A 92 -7.58 -8.09 -2.12
CA LEU A 92 -8.17 -7.68 -0.85
C LEU A 92 -9.71 -7.73 -0.90
N THR A 93 -10.33 -7.10 -1.91
CA THR A 93 -11.79 -6.99 -2.01
C THR A 93 -12.48 -8.33 -2.28
N GLU A 94 -11.77 -9.28 -2.88
CA GLU A 94 -12.26 -10.63 -3.17
C GLU A 94 -11.72 -11.69 -2.19
N PHE A 95 -11.06 -11.27 -1.12
CA PHE A 95 -10.44 -12.17 -0.15
C PHE A 95 -11.45 -13.16 0.44
N VAL A 96 -12.63 -12.70 0.83
CA VAL A 96 -13.71 -13.54 1.37
C VAL A 96 -14.20 -14.60 0.36
N LYS A 97 -14.07 -14.34 -0.95
CA LYS A 97 -14.42 -15.36 -1.96
C LYS A 97 -13.37 -16.48 -2.01
N THR A 98 -12.10 -16.13 -1.81
CA THR A 98 -10.99 -17.08 -1.78
C THR A 98 -10.95 -17.85 -0.45
N TYR A 99 -11.28 -17.17 0.65
CA TYR A 99 -11.32 -17.73 2.00
C TYR A 99 -12.72 -17.57 2.62
N PRO A 100 -13.69 -18.44 2.27
CA PRO A 100 -15.10 -18.27 2.67
C PRO A 100 -15.35 -18.26 4.18
N ASN A 101 -14.46 -18.88 4.95
CA ASN A 101 -14.55 -18.95 6.41
C ASN A 101 -13.85 -17.78 7.12
N SER A 102 -13.33 -16.81 6.35
CA SER A 102 -12.64 -15.66 6.94
C SER A 102 -13.60 -14.69 7.63
N THR A 103 -13.11 -14.03 8.67
CA THR A 103 -13.84 -12.97 9.36
C THR A 103 -13.36 -11.61 8.84
N LEU A 104 -14.30 -10.80 8.34
CA LEU A 104 -14.01 -9.42 7.94
C LEU A 104 -14.18 -8.49 9.14
N VAL A 105 -13.17 -7.67 9.39
CA VAL A 105 -13.19 -6.64 10.44
C VAL A 105 -12.94 -5.28 9.82
N ASP A 106 -13.91 -4.37 9.97
CA ASP A 106 -13.80 -2.99 9.48
C ASP A 106 -13.13 -2.10 10.52
N LEU A 107 -11.95 -1.55 10.20
CA LEU A 107 -11.21 -0.61 11.04
C LEU A 107 -11.63 0.83 10.71
N VAL A 108 -12.71 1.31 11.32
CA VAL A 108 -13.28 2.64 11.05
C VAL A 108 -12.74 3.76 11.91
N ARG A 109 -12.00 3.45 13.00
CA ARG A 109 -11.46 4.45 13.91
C ARG A 109 -10.10 4.95 13.45
N CYS A 110 -9.99 6.25 13.19
CA CYS A 110 -8.74 6.91 12.81
C CYS A 110 -8.12 7.59 14.03
N TYR A 111 -6.96 7.14 14.47
CA TYR A 111 -6.22 7.67 15.60
C TYR A 111 -5.12 8.66 15.19
N ARG A 112 -4.94 8.89 13.89
CA ARG A 112 -3.88 9.75 13.32
C ARG A 112 -4.37 11.17 13.03
N CYS A 113 -5.49 11.27 12.33
CA CYS A 113 -5.95 12.53 11.76
C CYS A 113 -7.06 13.19 12.57
N SER A 114 -7.12 14.53 12.55
CA SER A 114 -8.22 15.30 13.13
C SER A 114 -9.55 15.03 12.40
N PRO A 115 -10.70 15.35 13.05
CA PRO A 115 -12.02 15.18 12.43
C PRO A 115 -12.17 15.89 11.09
N GLU A 116 -11.57 17.07 10.94
CA GLU A 116 -11.64 17.90 9.73
C GLU A 116 -10.93 17.22 8.54
N ILE A 117 -9.76 16.62 8.80
CA ILE A 117 -9.02 15.87 7.78
C ILE A 117 -9.79 14.60 7.41
N VAL A 118 -10.30 13.87 8.39
CA VAL A 118 -11.10 12.65 8.16
C VAL A 118 -12.38 12.96 7.39
N ALA A 119 -13.05 14.07 7.69
CA ALA A 119 -14.24 14.51 6.96
C ALA A 119 -13.93 14.78 5.48
N MET A 120 -12.82 15.48 5.19
CA MET A 120 -12.37 15.75 3.82
C MET A 120 -12.02 14.43 3.10
N ALA A 121 -11.28 13.53 3.72
CA ALA A 121 -10.93 12.23 3.15
C ALA A 121 -12.18 11.40 2.82
N ASN A 122 -13.14 11.32 3.74
CA ASN A 122 -14.42 10.65 3.50
C ASN A 122 -15.17 11.28 2.32
N ALA A 123 -15.22 12.60 2.21
CA ALA A 123 -15.90 13.29 1.12
C ALA A 123 -15.28 12.95 -0.24
N VAL A 124 -13.94 12.91 -0.33
CA VAL A 124 -13.23 12.55 -1.56
C VAL A 124 -13.50 11.09 -1.94
N ILE A 125 -13.39 10.15 -1.00
CA ILE A 125 -13.56 8.72 -1.28
C ILE A 125 -15.01 8.41 -1.66
N HIS A 126 -16.00 9.01 -0.98
CA HIS A 126 -17.42 8.80 -1.29
C HIS A 126 -17.90 9.49 -2.58
N ALA A 127 -17.11 10.39 -3.16
CA ALA A 127 -17.39 10.96 -4.47
C ALA A 127 -17.27 9.93 -5.61
N ASP A 128 -16.53 8.83 -5.41
CA ASP A 128 -16.49 7.71 -6.35
C ASP A 128 -17.65 6.75 -6.10
N SER A 129 -18.70 6.85 -6.93
CA SER A 129 -19.91 6.02 -6.82
C SER A 129 -19.69 4.52 -7.13
N ARG A 130 -18.52 4.14 -7.63
CA ARG A 130 -18.21 2.75 -8.02
C ARG A 130 -17.82 1.86 -6.82
N SER A 131 -17.50 2.45 -5.70
CA SER A 131 -17.08 1.75 -4.49
C SER A 131 -18.05 2.04 -3.34
N LYS A 132 -18.07 1.15 -2.34
CA LYS A 132 -18.73 1.39 -1.05
C LYS A 132 -17.66 1.50 0.02
N PRO A 133 -16.97 2.64 0.10
CA PRO A 133 -15.88 2.82 1.04
C PRO A 133 -16.39 2.87 2.47
N LEU A 134 -15.52 2.51 3.41
CA LEU A 134 -15.78 2.69 4.84
C LEU A 134 -15.85 4.19 5.16
N THR A 135 -16.72 4.54 6.12
CA THR A 135 -16.75 5.89 6.67
C THR A 135 -15.88 5.93 7.91
N LEU A 136 -14.73 6.58 7.81
CA LEU A 136 -13.78 6.70 8.91
C LEU A 136 -14.29 7.72 9.95
N ARG A 137 -13.90 7.51 11.22
CA ARG A 137 -14.24 8.38 12.37
C ARG A 137 -12.97 8.69 13.13
N SER A 138 -12.63 9.98 13.24
CA SER A 138 -11.50 10.43 14.03
C SER A 138 -11.69 10.14 15.51
N GLN A 139 -10.60 9.83 16.19
CA GLN A 139 -10.48 9.75 17.64
C GLN A 139 -9.60 10.89 18.18
N GLN A 140 -9.18 11.83 17.34
CA GLN A 140 -8.37 12.98 17.71
C GLN A 140 -9.25 14.18 18.08
N ALA A 141 -8.64 15.14 18.76
CA ALA A 141 -9.26 16.44 19.01
C ALA A 141 -9.45 17.21 17.68
N SER A 142 -10.40 18.14 17.67
CA SER A 142 -10.61 19.05 16.53
C SER A 142 -9.36 19.87 16.26
N GLY A 143 -9.02 20.02 14.99
CA GLY A 143 -7.88 20.75 14.50
C GLY A 143 -8.27 21.81 13.46
N PRO A 144 -7.30 22.46 12.82
CA PRO A 144 -7.57 23.41 11.75
C PRO A 144 -8.21 22.72 10.53
N ALA A 145 -9.13 23.40 9.89
CA ALA A 145 -9.73 22.93 8.65
C ALA A 145 -8.68 22.85 7.53
N PRO A 146 -8.70 21.79 6.70
CA PRO A 146 -7.89 21.73 5.50
C PRO A 146 -8.15 22.93 4.60
N LYS A 147 -7.07 23.51 4.03
CA LYS A 147 -7.17 24.63 3.10
C LYS A 147 -7.04 24.12 1.67
N ILE A 148 -7.88 24.63 0.79
CA ILE A 148 -7.77 24.42 -0.65
C ILE A 148 -7.42 25.77 -1.28
N SER A 149 -6.35 25.82 -2.07
CA SER A 149 -5.88 27.03 -2.73
C SER A 149 -5.70 26.76 -4.23
N ALA A 150 -5.97 27.76 -5.03
CA ALA A 150 -5.66 27.75 -6.45
C ALA A 150 -4.54 28.78 -6.72
N TYR A 151 -3.68 28.45 -7.65
CA TYR A 151 -2.53 29.25 -8.03
C TYR A 151 -2.57 29.55 -9.52
N ALA A 152 -1.83 30.59 -9.95
CA ALA A 152 -1.82 31.01 -11.35
C ALA A 152 -1.08 30.01 -12.25
N ASP A 153 0.03 29.48 -11.74
CA ASP A 153 0.88 28.50 -12.41
C ASP A 153 1.71 27.72 -11.37
N ASP A 154 2.52 26.76 -11.84
CA ASP A 154 3.36 25.90 -11.02
C ASP A 154 4.42 26.68 -10.21
N ASN A 155 4.92 27.81 -10.74
CA ASN A 155 5.91 28.65 -10.04
C ASN A 155 5.24 29.40 -8.89
N ASP A 156 4.07 29.98 -9.11
CA ASP A 156 3.29 30.66 -8.06
C ASP A 156 2.91 29.65 -6.96
N GLU A 157 2.50 28.42 -7.33
CA GLU A 157 2.24 27.34 -6.38
C GLU A 157 3.49 27.05 -5.52
N ALA A 158 4.63 26.80 -6.16
CA ALA A 158 5.87 26.45 -5.47
C ALA A 158 6.33 27.59 -4.52
N GLU A 159 6.23 28.84 -4.95
CA GLU A 159 6.56 30.01 -4.13
C GLU A 159 5.65 30.13 -2.90
N LYS A 160 4.33 29.99 -3.10
CA LYS A 160 3.34 30.10 -2.00
C LYS A 160 3.46 28.96 -1.00
N VAL A 161 3.61 27.71 -1.49
CA VAL A 161 3.83 26.54 -0.63
C VAL A 161 5.13 26.71 0.17
N SER A 162 6.21 27.12 -0.48
CA SER A 162 7.49 27.38 0.17
C SER A 162 7.40 28.48 1.25
N ALA A 163 6.64 29.55 0.96
CA ALA A 163 6.43 30.63 1.92
C ALA A 163 5.61 30.15 3.14
N GLU A 164 4.62 29.30 2.94
CA GLU A 164 3.82 28.74 4.03
C GLU A 164 4.66 27.81 4.91
N ILE A 165 5.48 26.95 4.30
CA ILE A 165 6.43 26.08 5.04
C ILE A 165 7.38 26.92 5.91
N LYS A 166 7.94 28.01 5.35
CA LYS A 166 8.81 28.92 6.11
C LYS A 166 8.09 29.53 7.32
N LYS A 167 6.81 29.89 7.18
CA LYS A 167 6.02 30.41 8.31
C LYS A 167 5.81 29.35 9.38
N LEU A 168 5.48 28.10 9.00
CA LEU A 168 5.31 27.01 9.94
C LEU A 168 6.60 26.74 10.73
N ILE A 169 7.74 26.69 10.04
CA ILE A 169 9.05 26.49 10.69
C ILE A 169 9.38 27.65 11.61
N SER A 170 9.13 28.89 11.19
CA SER A 170 9.34 30.07 12.04
C SER A 170 8.42 30.10 13.26
N ALA A 171 7.26 29.46 13.18
CA ALA A 171 6.33 29.28 14.29
C ALA A 171 6.68 28.09 15.20
N GLY A 172 7.75 27.35 14.92
CA GLY A 172 8.26 26.25 15.75
C GLY A 172 7.96 24.84 15.24
N ALA A 173 7.34 24.68 14.07
CA ALA A 173 7.18 23.36 13.49
C ALA A 173 8.54 22.81 13.03
N LEU A 174 8.77 21.51 13.24
CA LEU A 174 9.98 20.85 12.76
C LEU A 174 9.82 20.53 11.27
N ALA A 175 10.86 20.79 10.47
CA ALA A 175 10.87 20.46 9.05
C ALA A 175 10.64 18.99 8.78
N SER A 176 11.06 18.10 9.69
CA SER A 176 10.83 16.65 9.64
C SER A 176 9.35 16.25 9.83
N GLU A 177 8.49 17.15 10.28
CA GLU A 177 7.04 16.94 10.46
C GLU A 177 6.22 17.46 9.28
N ILE A 178 6.89 18.03 8.26
CA ILE A 178 6.25 18.63 7.09
C ILE A 178 6.56 17.76 5.88
N ALA A 179 5.53 17.33 5.15
CA ALA A 179 5.67 16.63 3.87
C ALA A 179 4.98 17.41 2.76
N VAL A 180 5.62 17.49 1.59
CA VAL A 180 5.02 18.01 0.36
C VAL A 180 4.82 16.85 -0.59
N LEU A 181 3.56 16.58 -0.95
CA LEU A 181 3.19 15.53 -1.87
C LEU A 181 2.77 16.17 -3.19
N PHE A 182 3.33 15.70 -4.29
CA PHE A 182 3.00 16.19 -5.63
C PHE A 182 2.91 15.04 -6.61
N ARG A 183 2.22 15.27 -7.71
CA ARG A 183 2.12 14.30 -8.80
C ARG A 183 3.05 14.73 -9.93
N ILE A 184 3.81 13.78 -10.49
CA ILE A 184 4.66 13.97 -11.67
C ILE A 184 3.80 13.99 -12.93
#